data_d04115c2886bcf8071b3eff76d8574bb
#
_entry.id   d04115c2886bcf8071b3eff76d8574bb
#
_cell.length_a   1.000
_cell.length_b   1.000
_cell.length_c   1.000
_cell.angle_alpha   90.00
_cell.angle_beta   90.00
_cell.angle_gamma   90.00
#
_symmetry.space_group_name_H-M   'P 1'
#
loop_
_entity.id
_entity.type
_entity.pdbx_description
1 polymer ?
#
loop_
_entity_poly.entity_id
_entity_poly.type
_entity_poly.pdbx_seq_one_letter_code
_entity_poly.pdbx_strand_id
1 'polypeptide(L)'
;EKVVLHYFCITVGTSAGGCAVYNHQVIHGVCNSAGEIAYMRIPKGTMHEVVSTTRLVKDVAKAKQLDEKELNGKIIFDWAKNGDEDAKFAINTLMENLADGITNITAVLNPEMIILGGGIMAQSEYLRPLIDNALKQRLVEDVYTHTKVDFAKLENDAGMLGALYNLLHQTMWFGENIMKILHQLDRPKFQSIKI
;
A
#
# COMPACT_ATOMS: atom_id res chain seq x y z
N GLU A 1 -9.37 9.83 19.37
CA GLU A 1 -9.09 9.47 17.97
C GLU A 1 -10.25 8.64 17.43
N LYS A 2 -10.76 8.99 16.24
CA LYS A 2 -11.83 8.22 15.60
C LYS A 2 -11.25 6.87 15.14
N VAL A 3 -11.85 5.78 15.55
CA VAL A 3 -11.48 4.44 15.07
C VAL A 3 -11.95 4.29 13.62
N VAL A 4 -11.04 3.92 12.71
CA VAL A 4 -11.36 3.64 11.31
C VAL A 4 -11.87 2.21 11.21
N LEU A 5 -13.10 2.03 10.71
CA LEU A 5 -13.76 0.73 10.63
C LEU A 5 -13.65 0.08 9.25
N HIS A 6 -13.59 0.91 8.21
CA HIS A 6 -13.62 0.48 6.81
C HIS A 6 -12.40 1.02 6.08
N TYR A 7 -11.47 0.16 5.76
CA TYR A 7 -10.26 0.59 5.05
C TYR A 7 -9.81 -0.46 4.03
N PHE A 8 -9.02 0.00 3.07
CA PHE A 8 -8.36 -0.85 2.11
C PHE A 8 -6.87 -0.65 2.16
N CYS A 9 -6.10 -1.73 2.38
CA CYS A 9 -4.65 -1.69 2.31
C CYS A 9 -4.19 -2.03 0.89
N ILE A 10 -3.23 -1.27 0.37
CA ILE A 10 -2.55 -1.54 -0.89
C ILE A 10 -1.06 -1.66 -0.61
N THR A 11 -0.45 -2.74 -1.05
CA THR A 11 1.01 -2.90 -1.01
C THR A 11 1.58 -2.80 -2.42
N VAL A 12 2.62 -1.98 -2.61
CA VAL A 12 3.33 -1.82 -3.88
C VAL A 12 4.77 -2.29 -3.71
N GLY A 13 5.04 -3.45 -4.26
CA GLY A 13 6.34 -4.12 -4.28
C GLY A 13 6.70 -4.57 -5.69
N THR A 14 7.13 -5.83 -5.85
CA THR A 14 7.31 -6.47 -7.18
C THR A 14 5.99 -6.59 -7.94
N SER A 15 4.88 -6.53 -7.23
CA SER A 15 3.50 -6.46 -7.73
C SER A 15 2.68 -5.57 -6.80
N ALA A 16 1.42 -5.31 -7.16
CA ALA A 16 0.44 -4.70 -6.28
C ALA A 16 -0.37 -5.80 -5.57
N GLY A 17 -0.54 -5.68 -4.27
CA GLY A 17 -1.44 -6.53 -3.47
C GLY A 17 -2.44 -5.68 -2.71
N GLY A 18 -3.54 -6.30 -2.26
CA GLY A 18 -4.55 -5.56 -1.51
C GLY A 18 -5.28 -6.38 -0.47
N CYS A 19 -5.91 -5.70 0.45
CA CYS A 19 -6.75 -6.29 1.50
C CYS A 19 -7.85 -5.30 1.89
N ALA A 20 -9.10 -5.75 1.82
CA ALA A 20 -10.24 -5.00 2.30
C ALA A 20 -10.58 -5.40 3.74
N VAL A 21 -10.80 -4.40 4.60
CA VAL A 21 -11.25 -4.59 5.98
C VAL A 21 -12.54 -3.82 6.20
N TYR A 22 -13.53 -4.51 6.71
CA TYR A 22 -14.84 -3.95 7.04
C TYR A 22 -15.24 -4.37 8.45
N ASN A 23 -15.56 -3.41 9.32
CA ASN A 23 -15.86 -3.65 10.74
C ASN A 23 -14.77 -4.51 11.42
N HIS A 24 -13.50 -4.17 11.24
CA HIS A 24 -12.34 -4.90 11.76
C HIS A 24 -12.19 -6.36 11.25
N GLN A 25 -12.93 -6.74 10.23
CA GLN A 25 -12.85 -8.06 9.64
C GLN A 25 -12.27 -8.00 8.23
N VAL A 26 -11.31 -8.86 7.96
CA VAL A 26 -10.75 -9.01 6.60
C VAL A 26 -11.81 -9.67 5.72
N ILE A 27 -12.06 -9.05 4.56
CA ILE A 27 -12.93 -9.63 3.53
C ILE A 27 -12.11 -10.66 2.75
N HIS A 28 -12.46 -11.92 2.87
CA HIS A 28 -11.76 -13.02 2.17
C HIS A 28 -12.35 -13.32 0.79
N GLY A 29 -13.68 -13.12 0.61
CA GLY A 29 -14.39 -13.58 -0.56
C GLY A 29 -14.58 -15.10 -0.60
N VAL A 30 -15.18 -15.60 -1.69
CA VAL A 30 -15.57 -17.02 -1.80
C VAL A 30 -14.37 -17.97 -1.88
N CYS A 31 -13.27 -17.54 -2.48
CA CYS A 31 -12.06 -18.35 -2.68
C CYS A 31 -10.79 -17.69 -2.10
N ASN A 32 -10.95 -16.86 -1.08
CA ASN A 32 -9.87 -16.10 -0.45
C ASN A 32 -9.11 -15.15 -1.39
N SER A 33 -9.74 -14.71 -2.49
CA SER A 33 -9.12 -13.81 -3.47
C SER A 33 -9.68 -12.38 -3.46
N ALA A 34 -10.49 -12.03 -2.45
CA ALA A 34 -10.86 -10.63 -2.28
C ALA A 34 -9.62 -9.80 -1.96
N GLY A 35 -9.44 -8.69 -2.68
CA GLY A 35 -8.24 -7.87 -2.54
C GLY A 35 -7.10 -8.21 -3.50
N GLU A 36 -7.23 -9.24 -4.34
CA GLU A 36 -6.26 -9.59 -5.39
C GLU A 36 -6.28 -8.54 -6.53
N ILE A 37 -5.93 -7.30 -6.17
CA ILE A 37 -5.96 -6.14 -7.07
C ILE A 37 -4.88 -6.20 -8.16
N ALA A 38 -3.91 -7.10 -8.06
CA ALA A 38 -2.92 -7.31 -9.11
C ALA A 38 -3.56 -7.52 -10.49
N TYR A 39 -4.68 -8.23 -10.53
CA TYR A 39 -5.44 -8.51 -11.77
C TYR A 39 -6.41 -7.41 -12.16
N MET A 40 -6.63 -6.42 -11.32
CA MET A 40 -7.54 -5.32 -11.63
C MET A 40 -7.04 -4.53 -12.83
N ARG A 41 -7.91 -4.36 -13.83
CA ARG A 41 -7.59 -3.57 -15.02
C ARG A 41 -7.79 -2.08 -14.77
N ILE A 42 -6.82 -1.32 -15.23
CA ILE A 42 -6.83 0.14 -15.28
C ILE A 42 -6.43 0.59 -16.71
N PRO A 43 -6.54 1.85 -17.09
CA PRO A 43 -6.40 2.27 -18.49
C PRO A 43 -5.12 1.80 -19.21
N LYS A 44 -4.00 1.66 -18.48
CA LYS A 44 -2.71 1.29 -19.08
C LYS A 44 -2.31 -0.18 -18.92
N GLY A 45 -3.16 -1.03 -18.34
CA GLY A 45 -2.88 -2.44 -18.12
C GLY A 45 -3.49 -2.98 -16.83
N THR A 46 -2.96 -4.05 -16.29
CA THR A 46 -3.30 -4.52 -14.95
C THR A 46 -2.46 -3.80 -13.90
N MET A 47 -2.96 -3.75 -12.66
CA MET A 47 -2.18 -3.17 -11.54
C MET A 47 -0.80 -3.84 -11.42
N HIS A 48 -0.71 -5.17 -11.63
CA HIS A 48 0.58 -5.89 -11.63
C HIS A 48 1.56 -5.33 -12.66
N GLU A 49 1.07 -5.06 -13.88
CA GLU A 49 1.92 -4.62 -14.98
C GLU A 49 2.41 -3.18 -14.85
N VAL A 50 1.61 -2.30 -14.24
CA VAL A 50 1.89 -0.85 -14.28
C VAL A 50 2.02 -0.19 -12.90
N VAL A 51 1.72 -0.91 -11.80
CA VAL A 51 1.87 -0.42 -10.42
C VAL A 51 2.78 -1.36 -9.65
N SER A 52 4.08 -1.29 -9.92
CA SER A 52 5.08 -2.10 -9.23
C SER A 52 6.46 -1.44 -9.25
N THR A 53 7.30 -1.81 -8.29
CA THR A 53 8.72 -1.41 -8.28
C THR A 53 9.44 -1.93 -9.52
N THR A 54 9.09 -3.13 -9.98
CA THR A 54 9.64 -3.72 -11.20
C THR A 54 9.33 -2.84 -12.42
N ARG A 55 8.10 -2.34 -12.51
CA ARG A 55 7.72 -1.43 -13.60
C ARG A 55 8.47 -0.11 -13.54
N LEU A 56 8.58 0.49 -12.35
CA LEU A 56 9.35 1.72 -12.15
C LEU A 56 10.79 1.57 -12.60
N VAL A 57 11.45 0.47 -12.22
CA VAL A 57 12.83 0.17 -12.64
C VAL A 57 12.94 0.04 -14.16
N LYS A 58 12.03 -0.72 -14.79
CA LYS A 58 12.01 -0.89 -16.25
C LYS A 58 11.84 0.42 -16.99
N ASP A 59 10.95 1.28 -16.57
CA ASP A 59 10.68 2.55 -17.24
C ASP A 59 11.89 3.49 -17.17
N VAL A 60 12.54 3.58 -16.02
CA VAL A 60 13.74 4.41 -15.85
C VAL A 60 14.95 3.81 -16.58
N ALA A 61 15.15 2.49 -16.50
CA ALA A 61 16.22 1.80 -17.24
C ALA A 61 16.11 2.05 -18.75
N LYS A 62 14.90 1.92 -19.28
CA LYS A 62 14.63 2.19 -20.69
C LYS A 62 14.90 3.66 -21.07
N ALA A 63 14.44 4.61 -20.27
CA ALA A 63 14.64 6.03 -20.54
C ALA A 63 16.13 6.41 -20.55
N LYS A 64 16.91 5.82 -19.63
CA LYS A 64 18.35 6.12 -19.48
C LYS A 64 19.27 5.17 -20.21
N GLN A 65 18.75 4.15 -20.90
CA GLN A 65 19.53 3.12 -21.60
C GLN A 65 20.51 2.38 -20.65
N LEU A 66 20.06 2.08 -19.43
CA LEU A 66 20.79 1.35 -18.40
C LEU A 66 20.29 -0.09 -18.24
N ASP A 67 21.10 -0.97 -17.63
CA ASP A 67 20.65 -2.30 -17.22
C ASP A 67 19.73 -2.18 -15.99
N GLU A 68 18.58 -2.86 -16.03
CA GLU A 68 17.63 -2.94 -14.89
C GLU A 68 18.30 -3.42 -13.60
N LYS A 69 19.34 -4.25 -13.70
CA LYS A 69 20.09 -4.79 -12.57
C LYS A 69 20.89 -3.73 -11.80
N GLU A 70 21.21 -2.62 -12.44
CA GLU A 70 21.93 -1.50 -11.82
C GLU A 70 20.99 -0.58 -11.02
N LEU A 71 19.67 -0.79 -11.15
CA LEU A 71 18.67 0.10 -10.60
C LEU A 71 17.86 -0.59 -9.50
N ASN A 72 17.39 0.24 -8.59
CA ASN A 72 16.38 -0.11 -7.61
C ASN A 72 15.54 1.13 -7.24
N GLY A 73 14.47 0.92 -6.51
CA GLY A 73 13.58 2.02 -6.12
C GLY A 73 14.32 3.17 -5.41
N LYS A 74 15.26 2.86 -4.50
CA LYS A 74 16.01 3.87 -3.75
C LYS A 74 16.81 4.79 -4.67
N ILE A 75 17.59 4.22 -5.60
CA ILE A 75 18.38 4.98 -6.57
C ILE A 75 17.47 5.91 -7.39
N ILE A 76 16.33 5.41 -7.85
CA ILE A 76 15.39 6.19 -8.67
C ILE A 76 14.81 7.37 -7.87
N PHE A 77 14.43 7.15 -6.61
CA PHE A 77 13.95 8.24 -5.77
C PHE A 77 15.05 9.26 -5.43
N ASP A 78 16.29 8.82 -5.22
CA ASP A 78 17.43 9.71 -5.00
C ASP A 78 17.66 10.59 -6.25
N TRP A 79 17.58 10.02 -7.44
CA TRP A 79 17.68 10.78 -8.70
C TRP A 79 16.54 11.79 -8.86
N ALA A 80 15.31 11.38 -8.59
CA ALA A 80 14.15 12.27 -8.69
C ALA A 80 14.26 13.46 -7.73
N LYS A 81 14.70 13.21 -6.49
CA LYS A 81 14.94 14.26 -5.48
C LYS A 81 16.06 15.22 -5.90
N ASN A 82 17.04 14.74 -6.66
CA ASN A 82 18.13 15.56 -7.23
C ASN A 82 17.77 16.20 -8.58
N GLY A 83 16.52 16.14 -9.00
CA GLY A 83 16.04 16.88 -10.17
C GLY A 83 16.01 16.11 -11.48
N ASP A 84 16.29 14.79 -11.47
CA ASP A 84 16.26 13.97 -12.68
C ASP A 84 14.84 13.83 -13.25
N GLU A 85 14.62 14.30 -14.47
CA GLU A 85 13.31 14.38 -15.08
C GLU A 85 12.74 13.00 -15.48
N ASP A 86 13.58 12.05 -15.91
CA ASP A 86 13.15 10.70 -16.27
C ASP A 86 12.63 9.95 -15.02
N ALA A 87 13.37 10.06 -13.92
CA ALA A 87 12.97 9.47 -12.65
C ALA A 87 11.66 10.09 -12.11
N LYS A 88 11.54 11.43 -12.16
CA LYS A 88 10.31 12.14 -11.79
C LYS A 88 9.14 11.70 -12.64
N PHE A 89 9.31 11.63 -13.95
CA PHE A 89 8.26 11.22 -14.88
C PHE A 89 7.79 9.80 -14.61
N ALA A 90 8.73 8.87 -14.38
CA ALA A 90 8.40 7.47 -14.08
C ALA A 90 7.65 7.32 -12.76
N ILE A 91 8.09 8.02 -11.69
CA ILE A 91 7.40 8.03 -10.40
C ILE A 91 6.00 8.64 -10.52
N ASN A 92 5.87 9.77 -11.22
CA ASN A 92 4.56 10.38 -11.44
C ASN A 92 3.62 9.44 -12.19
N THR A 93 4.11 8.78 -13.25
CA THR A 93 3.34 7.79 -14.01
C THR A 93 2.88 6.63 -13.14
N LEU A 94 3.73 6.16 -12.22
CA LEU A 94 3.37 5.12 -11.25
C LEU A 94 2.24 5.59 -10.33
N MET A 95 2.31 6.85 -9.82
CA MET A 95 1.28 7.41 -8.94
C MET A 95 -0.04 7.65 -9.68
N GLU A 96 -0.01 8.08 -10.93
CA GLU A 96 -1.20 8.20 -11.78
C GLU A 96 -1.89 6.85 -11.97
N ASN A 97 -1.13 5.79 -12.28
CA ASN A 97 -1.67 4.44 -12.43
C ASN A 97 -2.23 3.89 -11.09
N LEU A 98 -1.54 4.16 -9.98
CA LEU A 98 -2.03 3.80 -8.64
C LEU A 98 -3.34 4.52 -8.31
N ALA A 99 -3.45 5.80 -8.67
CA ALA A 99 -4.68 6.58 -8.47
C ALA A 99 -5.86 6.02 -9.28
N ASP A 100 -5.64 5.51 -10.51
CA ASP A 100 -6.67 4.81 -11.28
C ASP A 100 -7.18 3.58 -10.51
N GLY A 101 -6.27 2.79 -9.95
CA GLY A 101 -6.62 1.64 -9.12
C GLY A 101 -7.38 2.00 -7.85
N ILE A 102 -6.92 3.03 -7.14
CA ILE A 102 -7.60 3.55 -5.93
C ILE A 102 -9.01 4.05 -6.29
N THR A 103 -9.16 4.73 -7.41
CA THR A 103 -10.46 5.21 -7.88
C THR A 103 -11.44 4.07 -8.08
N ASN A 104 -11.01 2.97 -8.71
CA ASN A 104 -11.85 1.78 -8.90
C ASN A 104 -12.24 1.14 -7.55
N ILE A 105 -11.29 1.00 -6.62
CA ILE A 105 -11.54 0.46 -5.27
C ILE A 105 -12.54 1.35 -4.53
N THR A 106 -12.34 2.65 -4.60
CA THR A 106 -13.19 3.63 -3.91
C THR A 106 -14.61 3.62 -4.49
N ALA A 107 -14.75 3.49 -5.81
CA ALA A 107 -16.05 3.40 -6.47
C ALA A 107 -16.87 2.16 -6.04
N VAL A 108 -16.20 1.06 -5.66
CA VAL A 108 -16.86 -0.19 -5.27
C VAL A 108 -17.06 -0.30 -3.76
N LEU A 109 -16.06 0.10 -2.96
CA LEU A 109 -16.03 -0.15 -1.51
C LEU A 109 -16.26 1.11 -0.68
N ASN A 110 -16.00 2.29 -1.25
CA ASN A 110 -16.08 3.59 -0.56
C ASN A 110 -15.49 3.55 0.87
N PRO A 111 -14.21 3.18 1.03
CA PRO A 111 -13.60 3.02 2.34
C PRO A 111 -13.33 4.38 2.99
N GLU A 112 -13.33 4.44 4.33
CA GLU A 112 -12.93 5.63 5.09
C GLU A 112 -11.45 5.97 4.87
N MET A 113 -10.61 4.93 4.59
CA MET A 113 -9.17 5.09 4.44
C MET A 113 -8.60 4.09 3.44
N ILE A 114 -7.67 4.56 2.62
CA ILE A 114 -6.73 3.75 1.83
C ILE A 114 -5.37 3.82 2.50
N ILE A 115 -4.77 2.68 2.82
CA ILE A 115 -3.44 2.60 3.43
C ILE A 115 -2.45 2.09 2.39
N LEU A 116 -1.44 2.89 2.07
CA LEU A 116 -0.40 2.56 1.10
C LEU A 116 0.83 2.01 1.80
N GLY A 117 1.22 0.78 1.47
CA GLY A 117 2.40 0.10 2.01
C GLY A 117 3.29 -0.50 0.91
N GLY A 118 4.38 -1.13 1.33
CA GLY A 118 5.41 -1.67 0.45
C GLY A 118 6.65 -0.78 0.35
N GLY A 119 7.76 -1.35 -0.14
CA GLY A 119 9.08 -0.73 -0.01
C GLY A 119 9.19 0.70 -0.57
N ILE A 120 8.60 0.97 -1.74
CA ILE A 120 8.67 2.32 -2.33
C ILE A 120 7.73 3.32 -1.64
N MET A 121 6.69 2.85 -0.93
CA MET A 121 5.76 3.72 -0.21
C MET A 121 6.39 4.33 1.05
N ALA A 122 7.55 3.84 1.50
CA ALA A 122 8.36 4.50 2.53
C ALA A 122 8.79 5.93 2.16
N GLN A 123 8.76 6.29 0.86
CA GLN A 123 9.00 7.64 0.36
C GLN A 123 7.75 8.55 0.47
N SER A 124 7.01 8.39 1.55
CA SER A 124 5.68 9.00 1.76
C SER A 124 5.65 10.52 1.59
N GLU A 125 6.67 11.24 2.07
CA GLU A 125 6.76 12.70 1.92
C GLU A 125 6.81 13.13 0.46
N TYR A 126 7.57 12.39 -0.36
CA TYR A 126 7.67 12.66 -1.80
C TYR A 126 6.41 12.24 -2.56
N LEU A 127 5.82 11.12 -2.19
CA LEU A 127 4.70 10.52 -2.92
C LEU A 127 3.34 11.15 -2.57
N ARG A 128 3.16 11.64 -1.35
CA ARG A 128 1.89 12.19 -0.87
C ARG A 128 1.30 13.26 -1.78
N PRO A 129 2.03 14.33 -2.15
CA PRO A 129 1.49 15.36 -3.04
C PRO A 129 1.14 14.84 -4.44
N LEU A 130 1.87 13.84 -4.94
CA LEU A 130 1.63 13.26 -6.26
C LEU A 130 0.33 12.45 -6.28
N ILE A 131 0.16 11.56 -5.31
CA ILE A 131 -1.06 10.73 -5.22
C ILE A 131 -2.29 11.57 -4.90
N ASP A 132 -2.16 12.56 -4.02
CA ASP A 132 -3.24 13.47 -3.66
C ASP A 132 -3.74 14.25 -4.88
N ASN A 133 -2.82 14.85 -5.65
CA ASN A 133 -3.15 15.56 -6.87
C ASN A 133 -3.81 14.64 -7.93
N ALA A 134 -3.31 13.42 -8.09
CA ALA A 134 -3.86 12.45 -9.03
C ALA A 134 -5.29 12.02 -8.64
N LEU A 135 -5.57 11.82 -7.35
CA LEU A 135 -6.89 11.46 -6.85
C LEU A 135 -7.89 12.59 -6.94
N LYS A 136 -7.46 13.82 -6.66
CA LYS A 136 -8.30 15.02 -6.80
C LYS A 136 -8.84 15.19 -8.22
N GLN A 137 -8.11 14.75 -9.23
CA GLN A 137 -8.55 14.81 -10.63
C GLN A 137 -9.50 13.67 -11.03
N ARG A 138 -9.61 12.61 -10.24
CA ARG A 138 -10.34 11.37 -10.57
C ARG A 138 -11.60 11.17 -9.74
N LEU A 139 -11.55 11.52 -8.47
CA LEU A 139 -12.65 11.32 -7.56
C LEU A 139 -13.59 12.53 -7.60
N VAL A 140 -14.88 12.28 -7.49
CA VAL A 140 -15.85 13.37 -7.21
C VAL A 140 -15.56 13.96 -5.83
N GLU A 141 -15.79 15.24 -5.65
CA GLU A 141 -15.36 16.00 -4.48
C GLU A 141 -15.84 15.38 -3.16
N ASP A 142 -17.08 14.94 -3.10
CA ASP A 142 -17.66 14.32 -1.90
C ASP A 142 -16.91 13.03 -1.50
N VAL A 143 -16.55 12.20 -2.47
CA VAL A 143 -15.77 10.97 -2.24
C VAL A 143 -14.33 11.32 -1.86
N TYR A 144 -13.70 12.25 -2.57
CA TYR A 144 -12.33 12.69 -2.29
C TYR A 144 -12.17 13.24 -0.87
N THR A 145 -13.13 14.01 -0.38
CA THR A 145 -13.08 14.60 0.96
C THR A 145 -13.32 13.59 2.09
N HIS A 146 -14.02 12.49 1.81
CA HIS A 146 -14.35 11.47 2.80
C HIS A 146 -13.39 10.25 2.79
N THR A 147 -12.71 9.97 1.68
CA THR A 147 -11.71 8.90 1.59
C THR A 147 -10.32 9.44 1.88
N LYS A 148 -9.75 9.08 3.03
CA LYS A 148 -8.38 9.46 3.38
C LYS A 148 -7.37 8.50 2.77
N VAL A 149 -6.25 9.02 2.28
CA VAL A 149 -5.11 8.20 1.87
C VAL A 149 -3.96 8.43 2.86
N ASP A 150 -3.43 7.35 3.41
CA ASP A 150 -2.28 7.42 4.32
C ASP A 150 -1.27 6.32 4.01
N PHE A 151 -0.08 6.44 4.58
CA PHE A 151 1.03 5.51 4.37
C PHE A 151 1.23 4.63 5.59
N ALA A 152 1.53 3.34 5.34
CA ALA A 152 1.74 2.37 6.41
C ALA A 152 2.92 2.76 7.29
N LYS A 153 2.71 2.80 8.61
CA LYS A 153 3.73 3.19 9.61
C LYS A 153 4.67 2.04 9.99
N LEU A 154 4.23 0.80 9.79
CA LEU A 154 4.97 -0.40 10.20
C LEU A 154 5.90 -0.94 9.10
N GLU A 155 5.89 -0.33 7.92
CA GLU A 155 6.73 -0.72 6.78
C GLU A 155 6.76 -2.25 6.55
N ASN A 156 7.96 -2.87 6.56
CA ASN A 156 8.13 -4.32 6.38
C ASN A 156 7.68 -5.14 7.60
N ASP A 157 7.58 -4.55 8.78
CA ASP A 157 7.14 -5.23 10.00
C ASP A 157 5.62 -5.51 9.99
N ALA A 158 4.85 -4.83 9.14
CA ALA A 158 3.40 -5.02 9.02
C ALA A 158 3.01 -6.47 8.71
N GLY A 159 3.76 -7.15 7.84
CA GLY A 159 3.51 -8.55 7.48
C GLY A 159 3.73 -9.51 8.64
N MET A 160 4.82 -9.35 9.39
CA MET A 160 5.13 -10.18 10.56
C MET A 160 4.12 -9.98 11.68
N LEU A 161 3.76 -8.72 11.96
CA LEU A 161 2.77 -8.39 12.98
C LEU A 161 1.37 -8.87 12.61
N GLY A 162 1.00 -8.76 11.33
CA GLY A 162 -0.26 -9.30 10.83
C GLY A 162 -0.34 -10.82 10.93
N ALA A 163 0.73 -11.54 10.61
CA ALA A 163 0.80 -12.99 10.76
C ALA A 163 0.69 -13.41 12.25
N LEU A 164 1.40 -12.71 13.13
CA LEU A 164 1.32 -12.95 14.59
C LEU A 164 -0.10 -12.67 15.10
N TYR A 165 -0.72 -11.55 14.71
CA TYR A 165 -2.08 -11.21 15.08
C TYR A 165 -3.08 -12.28 14.62
N ASN A 166 -2.97 -12.73 13.37
CA ASN A 166 -3.82 -13.79 12.83
C ASN A 166 -3.65 -15.12 13.59
N LEU A 167 -2.40 -15.51 13.89
CA LEU A 167 -2.12 -16.70 14.71
C LEU A 167 -2.78 -16.58 16.08
N LEU A 168 -2.64 -15.46 16.76
CA LEU A 168 -3.23 -15.24 18.08
C LEU A 168 -4.75 -15.27 18.05
N HIS A 169 -5.37 -14.69 17.03
CA HIS A 169 -6.82 -14.72 16.86
C HIS A 169 -7.37 -16.11 16.53
N GLN A 170 -6.65 -16.89 15.73
CA GLN A 170 -7.01 -18.29 15.45
C GLN A 170 -6.78 -19.21 16.64
N THR A 171 -5.81 -18.88 17.50
CA THR A 171 -5.46 -19.70 18.68
C THR A 171 -6.10 -19.20 19.97
N MET A 172 -7.12 -18.37 19.95
CA MET A 172 -7.89 -17.98 21.14
C MET A 172 -8.45 -19.18 21.94
N TRP A 173 -8.35 -20.38 21.38
CA TRP A 173 -8.59 -21.66 22.07
C TRP A 173 -7.43 -22.11 22.99
N PHE A 174 -6.24 -21.54 22.87
CA PHE A 174 -5.07 -21.82 23.72
C PHE A 174 -4.83 -20.74 24.79
N GLY A 175 -5.79 -19.90 25.00
CA GLY A 175 -6.08 -18.91 26.03
C GLY A 175 -4.91 -18.32 26.81
N GLU A 176 -4.78 -18.62 28.08
CA GLU A 176 -4.05 -17.80 29.06
C GLU A 176 -2.51 -17.86 28.99
N ASN A 177 -1.92 -18.90 28.40
CA ASN A 177 -0.45 -19.06 28.40
C ASN A 177 0.25 -18.22 27.35
N ILE A 178 -0.37 -17.94 26.22
CA ILE A 178 0.23 -17.10 25.15
C ILE A 178 0.26 -15.63 25.58
N MET A 179 -0.74 -15.15 26.30
CA MET A 179 -0.72 -13.79 26.85
C MET A 179 0.39 -13.56 27.85
N LYS A 180 0.79 -14.60 28.60
CA LYS A 180 1.97 -14.54 29.50
C LYS A 180 3.29 -14.44 28.74
N ILE A 181 3.43 -15.14 27.62
CA ILE A 181 4.62 -15.07 26.76
C ILE A 181 4.74 -13.70 26.09
N LEU A 182 3.65 -13.14 25.59
CA LEU A 182 3.63 -11.79 25.00
C LEU A 182 3.94 -10.69 26.01
N HIS A 183 3.62 -10.89 27.29
CA HIS A 183 3.99 -9.97 28.34
C HIS A 183 5.51 -9.97 28.64
N GLN A 184 6.22 -10.99 28.21
CA GLN A 184 7.68 -11.12 28.37
C GLN A 184 8.46 -10.62 27.13
N LEU A 185 7.81 -10.48 25.98
CA LEU A 185 8.38 -9.87 24.77
C LEU A 185 8.33 -8.34 24.90
N ASP A 186 9.44 -7.71 24.61
CA ASP A 186 9.78 -6.31 24.84
C ASP A 186 8.64 -5.32 24.48
N ARG A 187 8.10 -4.65 25.49
CA ARG A 187 6.92 -3.76 25.45
C ARG A 187 6.99 -2.53 24.52
N PRO A 188 8.14 -1.93 24.16
CA PRO A 188 8.14 -0.68 23.39
C PRO A 188 7.57 -0.77 21.99
N LYS A 189 7.71 -1.92 21.32
CA LYS A 189 7.22 -2.09 19.93
C LYS A 189 5.71 -2.34 19.83
N PHE A 190 5.06 -2.79 20.89
CA PHE A 190 3.64 -3.15 20.89
C PHE A 190 2.71 -2.07 21.46
N GLN A 191 3.22 -1.10 22.20
CA GLN A 191 2.40 -0.03 22.77
C GLN A 191 1.95 1.03 21.76
N SER A 192 2.53 1.05 20.55
CA SER A 192 2.14 1.97 19.49
C SER A 192 1.03 1.44 18.58
N ILE A 193 0.62 0.17 18.74
CA ILE A 193 -0.51 -0.41 18.02
C ILE A 193 -1.79 -0.13 18.81
N LYS A 194 -2.28 1.10 18.74
CA LYS A 194 -3.70 1.37 19.01
C LYS A 194 -4.45 1.09 17.72
N ILE A 195 -5.12 -0.04 17.72
CA ILE A 195 -6.17 -0.38 16.76
C ILE A 195 -7.37 0.52 17.02
#